data_22764fd1352f6360721883240b8e801d
#
_entry.id   22764fd1352f6360721883240b8e801d
#
_cell.length_a   1.000
_cell.length_b   1.000
_cell.length_c   1.000
_cell.angle_alpha   90.00
_cell.angle_beta   90.00
_cell.angle_gamma   90.00
#
_symmetry.space_group_name_H-M   'P 1'
#
loop_
_entity.id
_entity.type
_entity.pdbx_description
1 polymer ?
#
loop_
_entity_poly.entity_id
_entity_poly.type
_entity_poly.pdbx_seq_one_letter_code
_entity_poly.pdbx_strand_id
1 'polypeptide(L)'
;YESWPKEVDLFLSACVFFHRFIAKPFALRLRIQSHGPGQAQPNAILEKVFTSITKYPDAKRFEGLAKQLDWDVRKIQRWFRHRRNQDKPSPLTKFCESTWRFTFYLGIFTYGVTFLWSTPWFWDTRECWYNYPYQPLTTGLYCYYIMELAFYWSLMFSQFTDIKRKDFLIMFVHHLATIGLISFSYMNSMVRVGTLVMCLHDASDFFLEAAKLANYAKYQRLCDLLFTMFGFVFVTSRLGIYPLWILKTTLFESWEIIGPYPSWWLFNGLLLVLQVLHIIWSCLILRVAYKAMVKGKTGKWEPLHVSKDDRSDIESSSDEDDASSHRSKRHHPFSVNDASNGSNGHVATESWAEQH
;
A
#
# COMPACT_ATOMS: atom_id res chain seq x y z
N TYR A 1 10.86 30.35 -20.97
CA TYR A 1 11.10 29.62 -19.70
C TYR A 1 10.06 30.13 -18.70
N GLU A 2 8.85 29.60 -18.76
CA GLU A 2 7.87 29.81 -17.71
C GLU A 2 8.32 28.99 -16.48
N SER A 3 8.62 29.71 -15.42
CA SER A 3 8.93 29.10 -14.12
C SER A 3 7.74 28.26 -13.67
N TRP A 4 8.01 27.02 -13.28
CA TRP A 4 7.04 26.18 -12.58
C TRP A 4 6.31 26.98 -11.50
N PRO A 5 5.02 26.78 -11.28
CA PRO A 5 4.29 27.50 -10.25
C PRO A 5 5.04 27.35 -8.91
N LYS A 6 5.31 28.46 -8.24
CA LYS A 6 6.03 28.50 -6.94
C LYS A 6 5.41 27.57 -5.90
N GLU A 7 4.13 27.29 -6.05
CA GLU A 7 3.34 26.39 -5.22
C GLU A 7 3.81 24.94 -5.30
N VAL A 8 4.23 24.48 -6.50
CA VAL A 8 4.75 23.10 -6.70
C VAL A 8 6.12 22.95 -6.04
N ASP A 9 6.99 23.92 -6.18
CA ASP A 9 8.30 23.92 -5.51
C ASP A 9 8.15 23.97 -3.99
N LEU A 10 7.21 24.76 -3.49
CA LEU A 10 6.88 24.84 -2.08
C LEU A 10 6.36 23.47 -1.56
N PHE A 11 5.48 22.82 -2.33
CA PHE A 11 4.94 21.49 -1.97
C PHE A 11 6.04 20.43 -1.91
N LEU A 12 6.92 20.37 -2.91
CA LEU A 12 8.05 19.43 -2.94
C LEU A 12 9.03 19.69 -1.79
N SER A 13 9.32 20.96 -1.51
CA SER A 13 10.17 21.36 -0.39
C SER A 13 9.56 20.98 0.96
N ALA A 14 8.26 21.18 1.12
CA ALA A 14 7.51 20.75 2.31
C ALA A 14 7.55 19.24 2.50
N CYS A 15 7.43 18.46 1.42
CA CYS A 15 7.52 17.00 1.44
C CYS A 15 8.90 16.54 1.94
N VAL A 16 9.99 17.09 1.40
CA VAL A 16 11.36 16.76 1.81
C VAL A 16 11.62 17.18 3.27
N PHE A 17 11.17 18.37 3.66
CA PHE A 17 11.28 18.84 5.05
C PHE A 17 10.53 17.92 6.00
N PHE A 18 9.28 17.60 5.71
CA PHE A 18 8.45 16.70 6.52
C PHE A 18 9.10 15.34 6.69
N HIS A 19 9.59 14.75 5.58
CA HIS A 19 10.25 13.45 5.61
C HIS A 19 11.48 13.46 6.51
N ARG A 20 12.32 14.48 6.40
CA ARG A 20 13.61 14.57 7.13
C ARG A 20 13.43 14.91 8.59
N PHE A 21 12.56 15.86 8.93
CA PHE A 21 12.47 16.46 10.26
C PHE A 21 11.32 15.91 11.11
N ILE A 22 10.30 15.32 10.51
CA ILE A 22 9.12 14.80 11.22
C ILE A 22 9.04 13.29 11.11
N ALA A 23 8.88 12.74 9.89
CA ALA A 23 8.60 11.32 9.70
C ALA A 23 9.76 10.42 10.15
N LYS A 24 10.99 10.74 9.77
CA LYS A 24 12.18 9.95 10.13
C LYS A 24 12.48 9.93 11.64
N PRO A 25 12.50 11.06 12.38
CA PRO A 25 12.65 11.02 13.83
C PRO A 25 11.55 10.28 14.56
N PHE A 26 10.30 10.41 14.08
CA PHE A 26 9.15 9.69 14.64
C PHE A 26 9.29 8.18 14.44
N ALA A 27 9.66 7.72 13.24
CA ALA A 27 9.93 6.32 12.94
C ALA A 27 11.03 5.73 13.83
N LEU A 28 12.11 6.48 14.06
CA LEU A 28 13.22 6.05 14.91
C LEU A 28 12.79 5.92 16.38
N ARG A 29 11.93 6.82 16.88
CA ARG A 29 11.33 6.70 18.23
C ARG A 29 10.47 5.44 18.37
N LEU A 30 9.77 5.04 17.34
CA LEU A 30 9.00 3.79 17.29
C LEU A 30 9.87 2.55 17.06
N ARG A 31 11.20 2.69 17.02
CA ARG A 31 12.18 1.60 16.81
C ARG A 31 11.95 0.83 15.52
N ILE A 32 11.50 1.52 14.46
CA ILE A 32 11.33 0.91 13.15
C ILE A 32 12.71 0.66 12.55
N GLN A 33 12.89 -0.55 12.01
CA GLN A 33 14.18 -0.97 11.47
C GLN A 33 14.60 -0.09 10.30
N SER A 34 15.77 0.54 10.44
CA SER A 34 16.40 1.37 9.40
C SER A 34 17.16 0.54 8.37
N HIS A 35 17.56 -0.67 8.74
CA HIS A 35 18.33 -1.54 7.86
C HIS A 35 17.38 -2.25 6.89
N GLY A 36 17.73 -2.20 5.62
CA GLY A 36 17.13 -3.04 4.60
C GLY A 36 17.42 -4.53 4.83
N PRO A 37 16.82 -5.42 4.06
CA PRO A 37 17.12 -6.84 4.14
C PRO A 37 18.60 -7.09 3.86
N GLY A 38 19.16 -8.16 4.49
CA GLY A 38 20.58 -8.50 4.40
C GLY A 38 21.10 -8.58 2.95
N GLN A 39 22.33 -8.15 2.76
CA GLN A 39 22.96 -8.19 1.42
C GLN A 39 23.26 -9.64 1.01
N ALA A 40 22.98 -9.97 -0.25
CA ALA A 40 23.41 -11.23 -0.84
C ALA A 40 24.97 -11.25 -0.94
N GLN A 41 25.56 -12.41 -0.69
CA GLN A 41 27.02 -12.55 -0.85
C GLN A 41 27.41 -12.23 -2.31
N PRO A 42 28.45 -11.43 -2.56
CA PRO A 42 28.89 -11.09 -3.92
C PRO A 42 29.22 -12.36 -4.71
N ASN A 43 28.58 -12.58 -5.85
CA ASN A 43 28.85 -13.68 -6.75
C ASN A 43 28.55 -13.26 -8.19
N ALA A 44 29.59 -13.15 -9.02
CA ALA A 44 29.48 -12.64 -10.38
C ALA A 44 28.60 -13.52 -11.30
N ILE A 45 28.62 -14.85 -11.10
CA ILE A 45 27.82 -15.78 -11.91
C ILE A 45 26.34 -15.63 -11.58
N LEU A 46 26.01 -15.63 -10.30
CA LEU A 46 24.62 -15.47 -9.85
C LEU A 46 24.07 -14.08 -10.20
N GLU A 47 24.89 -13.03 -10.09
CA GLU A 47 24.52 -11.68 -10.47
C GLU A 47 24.24 -11.57 -11.99
N LYS A 48 25.08 -12.20 -12.82
CA LYS A 48 24.85 -12.26 -14.27
C LYS A 48 23.55 -13.00 -14.60
N VAL A 49 23.25 -14.11 -13.93
CA VAL A 49 21.98 -14.82 -14.14
C VAL A 49 20.80 -13.95 -13.71
N PHE A 50 20.91 -13.28 -12.56
CA PHE A 50 19.86 -12.41 -12.01
C PHE A 50 19.53 -11.22 -12.91
N THR A 51 20.56 -10.57 -13.47
CA THR A 51 20.38 -9.35 -14.28
C THR A 51 20.04 -9.64 -15.73
N SER A 52 20.69 -10.68 -16.34
CA SER A 52 20.60 -10.91 -17.78
C SER A 52 19.62 -12.02 -18.18
N ILE A 53 19.26 -12.93 -17.28
CA ILE A 53 18.45 -14.10 -17.62
C ILE A 53 17.12 -14.10 -16.87
N THR A 54 17.15 -14.25 -15.54
CA THR A 54 15.92 -14.30 -14.73
C THR A 54 16.14 -14.00 -13.26
N LYS A 55 15.19 -13.28 -12.67
CA LYS A 55 15.12 -13.05 -11.21
C LYS A 55 14.51 -14.23 -10.44
N TYR A 56 13.83 -15.14 -11.15
CA TYR A 56 13.12 -16.29 -10.60
C TYR A 56 13.49 -17.57 -11.34
N PRO A 57 14.68 -18.17 -11.07
CA PRO A 57 15.09 -19.42 -11.71
C PRO A 57 14.16 -20.58 -11.36
N ASP A 58 13.94 -21.49 -12.31
CA ASP A 58 13.25 -22.76 -12.11
C ASP A 58 14.15 -23.81 -11.42
N ALA A 59 13.55 -24.96 -11.00
CA ALA A 59 14.27 -25.99 -10.27
C ALA A 59 15.49 -26.53 -11.05
N LYS A 60 15.35 -26.78 -12.35
CA LYS A 60 16.45 -27.25 -13.19
C LYS A 60 17.62 -26.28 -13.25
N ARG A 61 17.34 -24.98 -13.28
CA ARG A 61 18.36 -23.93 -13.31
C ARG A 61 19.06 -23.80 -11.95
N PHE A 62 18.33 -23.94 -10.84
CA PHE A 62 18.95 -24.02 -9.52
C PHE A 62 19.92 -25.21 -9.39
N GLU A 63 19.55 -26.39 -9.89
CA GLU A 63 20.44 -27.56 -9.90
C GLU A 63 21.68 -27.35 -10.80
N GLY A 64 21.50 -26.73 -11.96
CA GLY A 64 22.61 -26.40 -12.86
C GLY A 64 23.61 -25.43 -12.22
N LEU A 65 23.08 -24.37 -11.56
CA LEU A 65 23.92 -23.40 -10.84
C LEU A 65 24.59 -24.03 -9.60
N ALA A 66 23.92 -24.97 -8.94
CA ALA A 66 24.49 -25.71 -7.81
C ALA A 66 25.70 -26.53 -8.22
N LYS A 67 25.61 -27.25 -9.34
CA LYS A 67 26.73 -28.02 -9.91
C LYS A 67 27.89 -27.11 -10.39
N GLN A 68 27.56 -25.95 -10.99
CA GLN A 68 28.54 -25.00 -11.49
C GLN A 68 29.34 -24.30 -10.39
N LEU A 69 28.71 -24.00 -9.26
CA LEU A 69 29.27 -23.24 -8.15
C LEU A 69 29.71 -24.09 -6.97
N ASP A 70 29.49 -25.40 -7.04
CA ASP A 70 29.68 -26.32 -5.90
C ASP A 70 29.00 -25.81 -4.62
N TRP A 71 27.78 -25.31 -4.80
CA TRP A 71 26.95 -24.81 -3.72
C TRP A 71 25.69 -25.64 -3.57
N ASP A 72 25.19 -25.76 -2.34
CA ASP A 72 23.87 -26.35 -2.10
C ASP A 72 22.78 -25.52 -2.79
N VAL A 73 21.78 -26.20 -3.37
CA VAL A 73 20.62 -25.60 -4.03
C VAL A 73 19.92 -24.60 -3.10
N ARG A 74 19.77 -24.95 -1.82
CA ARG A 74 19.17 -24.08 -0.80
C ARG A 74 19.96 -22.78 -0.61
N LYS A 75 21.30 -22.83 -0.68
CA LYS A 75 22.18 -21.67 -0.58
C LYS A 75 21.96 -20.71 -1.75
N ILE A 76 21.81 -21.25 -2.96
CA ILE A 76 21.54 -20.45 -4.16
C ILE A 76 20.14 -19.86 -4.11
N GLN A 77 19.12 -20.63 -3.71
CA GLN A 77 17.77 -20.11 -3.51
C GLN A 77 17.76 -18.96 -2.50
N ARG A 78 18.49 -19.11 -1.38
CA ARG A 78 18.65 -18.06 -0.36
C ARG A 78 19.35 -16.83 -0.95
N TRP A 79 20.38 -17.01 -1.77
CA TRP A 79 21.08 -15.92 -2.46
C TRP A 79 20.11 -15.13 -3.35
N PHE A 80 19.34 -15.79 -4.22
CA PHE A 80 18.34 -15.13 -5.08
C PHE A 80 17.26 -14.40 -4.26
N ARG A 81 16.85 -14.97 -3.12
CA ARG A 81 15.92 -14.33 -2.19
C ARG A 81 16.52 -13.04 -1.62
N HIS A 82 17.73 -13.10 -1.08
CA HIS A 82 18.41 -11.92 -0.55
C HIS A 82 18.62 -10.86 -1.63
N ARG A 83 19.04 -11.26 -2.82
CA ARG A 83 19.28 -10.35 -3.94
C ARG A 83 18.01 -9.63 -4.39
N ARG A 84 16.87 -10.32 -4.51
CA ARG A 84 15.59 -9.68 -4.81
C ARG A 84 15.15 -8.71 -3.71
N ASN A 85 15.45 -9.03 -2.47
CA ASN A 85 15.07 -8.19 -1.33
C ASN A 85 15.95 -6.94 -1.18
N GLN A 86 17.19 -6.95 -1.68
CA GLN A 86 18.08 -5.78 -1.63
C GLN A 86 17.51 -4.56 -2.36
N ASP A 87 16.77 -4.79 -3.45
CA ASP A 87 16.20 -3.72 -4.26
C ASP A 87 14.88 -3.16 -3.65
N LYS A 88 14.38 -3.76 -2.56
CA LYS A 88 13.15 -3.32 -1.89
C LYS A 88 13.42 -2.17 -0.92
N PRO A 89 12.55 -1.15 -0.86
CA PRO A 89 12.69 -0.06 0.08
C PRO A 89 12.63 -0.57 1.53
N SER A 90 13.42 0.04 2.41
CA SER A 90 13.46 -0.32 3.84
C SER A 90 12.11 -0.08 4.52
N PRO A 91 11.81 -0.79 5.63
CA PRO A 91 10.61 -0.51 6.43
C PRO A 91 10.53 0.94 6.90
N LEU A 92 11.68 1.55 7.18
CA LEU A 92 11.77 2.97 7.54
C LEU A 92 11.31 3.87 6.39
N THR A 93 11.76 3.62 5.16
CA THR A 93 11.35 4.40 3.99
C THR A 93 9.85 4.30 3.76
N LYS A 94 9.31 3.07 3.80
CA LYS A 94 7.86 2.83 3.65
C LYS A 94 7.04 3.52 4.73
N PHE A 95 7.50 3.50 5.98
CA PHE A 95 6.84 4.20 7.07
C PHE A 95 6.83 5.71 6.85
N CYS A 96 7.96 6.29 6.45
CA CYS A 96 8.05 7.73 6.19
C CYS A 96 7.13 8.16 5.02
N GLU A 97 7.08 7.37 3.95
CA GLU A 97 6.15 7.61 2.83
C GLU A 97 4.68 7.55 3.29
N SER A 98 4.31 6.52 4.06
CA SER A 98 2.94 6.40 4.58
C SER A 98 2.60 7.50 5.59
N THR A 99 3.58 7.97 6.39
CA THR A 99 3.37 9.11 7.32
C THR A 99 3.07 10.39 6.55
N TRP A 100 3.80 10.66 5.46
CA TRP A 100 3.54 11.80 4.59
C TRP A 100 2.14 11.74 3.98
N ARG A 101 1.78 10.60 3.36
CA ARG A 101 0.47 10.39 2.76
C ARG A 101 -0.66 10.51 3.78
N PHE A 102 -0.50 9.90 4.95
CA PHE A 102 -1.45 10.03 6.05
C PHE A 102 -1.69 11.48 6.46
N THR A 103 -0.61 12.24 6.66
CA THR A 103 -0.70 13.65 7.05
C THR A 103 -1.36 14.49 5.97
N PHE A 104 -1.03 14.23 4.70
CA PHE A 104 -1.65 14.92 3.57
C PHE A 104 -3.15 14.62 3.51
N TYR A 105 -3.57 13.35 3.45
CA TYR A 105 -4.99 12.98 3.34
C TYR A 105 -5.80 13.47 4.54
N LEU A 106 -5.28 13.37 5.75
CA LEU A 106 -5.97 13.88 6.94
C LEU A 106 -6.10 15.41 6.88
N GLY A 107 -5.05 16.11 6.49
CA GLY A 107 -5.03 17.57 6.39
C GLY A 107 -5.98 18.08 5.30
N ILE A 108 -5.90 17.49 4.09
CA ILE A 108 -6.72 17.93 2.95
C ILE A 108 -8.20 17.57 3.14
N PHE A 109 -8.50 16.40 3.71
CA PHE A 109 -9.86 16.01 4.07
C PHE A 109 -10.45 16.96 5.12
N THR A 110 -9.70 17.27 6.19
CA THR A 110 -10.15 18.22 7.21
C THR A 110 -10.39 19.60 6.62
N TYR A 111 -9.48 20.07 5.75
CA TYR A 111 -9.64 21.33 5.04
C TYR A 111 -10.88 21.31 4.15
N GLY A 112 -11.04 20.26 3.34
CA GLY A 112 -12.20 20.08 2.45
C GLY A 112 -13.53 20.09 3.21
N VAL A 113 -13.64 19.30 4.27
CA VAL A 113 -14.87 19.25 5.08
C VAL A 113 -15.17 20.59 5.75
N THR A 114 -14.18 21.22 6.40
CA THR A 114 -14.40 22.52 7.09
C THR A 114 -14.79 23.62 6.11
N PHE A 115 -14.19 23.63 4.90
CA PHE A 115 -14.54 24.58 3.85
C PHE A 115 -15.93 24.30 3.28
N LEU A 116 -16.22 23.04 2.91
CA LEU A 116 -17.45 22.66 2.25
C LEU A 116 -18.67 22.72 3.18
N TRP A 117 -18.48 22.49 4.48
CA TRP A 117 -19.57 22.49 5.45
C TRP A 117 -20.43 23.76 5.44
N SER A 118 -19.81 24.90 5.20
CA SER A 118 -20.46 26.21 5.13
C SER A 118 -21.04 26.54 3.75
N THR A 119 -20.85 25.66 2.76
CA THR A 119 -21.29 25.92 1.38
C THR A 119 -22.63 25.27 1.08
N PRO A 120 -23.51 25.94 0.28
CA PRO A 120 -24.84 25.38 -0.04
C PRO A 120 -24.75 24.09 -0.83
N TRP A 121 -23.79 23.94 -1.77
CA TRP A 121 -23.65 22.77 -2.64
C TRP A 121 -23.18 21.51 -1.93
N PHE A 122 -22.68 21.64 -0.70
CA PHE A 122 -22.37 20.45 0.13
C PHE A 122 -23.63 19.72 0.57
N TRP A 123 -24.72 20.45 0.81
CA TRP A 123 -25.99 19.92 1.29
C TRP A 123 -27.00 19.67 0.19
N ASP A 124 -27.01 20.51 -0.85
CA ASP A 124 -27.84 20.37 -2.04
C ASP A 124 -26.95 20.39 -3.30
N THR A 125 -26.88 19.25 -3.97
CA THR A 125 -26.06 19.08 -5.17
C THR A 125 -26.51 19.92 -6.36
N ARG A 126 -27.77 20.37 -6.39
CA ARG A 126 -28.29 21.26 -7.42
C ARG A 126 -27.57 22.61 -7.44
N GLU A 127 -27.14 23.07 -6.25
CA GLU A 127 -26.34 24.28 -6.10
C GLU A 127 -24.98 24.24 -6.80
N CYS A 128 -24.51 23.06 -7.20
CA CYS A 128 -23.33 22.93 -8.03
C CYS A 128 -23.51 23.55 -9.42
N TRP A 129 -24.73 23.62 -9.93
CA TRP A 129 -25.03 23.99 -11.32
C TRP A 129 -25.61 25.37 -11.49
N TYR A 130 -26.15 25.99 -10.41
CA TYR A 130 -26.66 27.35 -10.50
C TYR A 130 -25.54 28.35 -10.77
N ASN A 131 -25.81 29.29 -11.67
CA ASN A 131 -24.88 30.30 -12.18
C ASN A 131 -23.68 29.72 -12.95
N TYR A 132 -23.72 28.46 -13.35
CA TYR A 132 -22.71 27.89 -14.24
C TYR A 132 -22.78 28.60 -15.62
N PRO A 133 -21.64 28.92 -16.28
CA PRO A 133 -20.23 28.74 -15.86
C PRO A 133 -19.63 29.90 -15.03
N TYR A 134 -20.40 30.95 -14.72
CA TYR A 134 -19.94 32.19 -14.08
C TYR A 134 -19.83 32.08 -12.54
N GLN A 135 -19.39 30.95 -12.04
CA GLN A 135 -19.23 30.73 -10.61
C GLN A 135 -17.96 31.39 -10.08
N PRO A 136 -17.99 32.11 -8.93
CA PRO A 136 -16.81 32.75 -8.38
C PRO A 136 -15.80 31.70 -7.87
N LEU A 137 -14.57 31.79 -8.34
CA LEU A 137 -13.46 31.00 -7.83
C LEU A 137 -12.85 31.70 -6.62
N THR A 138 -13.14 31.21 -5.43
CA THR A 138 -12.54 31.74 -4.19
C THR A 138 -11.10 31.26 -4.04
N THR A 139 -10.26 32.00 -3.30
CA THR A 139 -8.87 31.60 -3.02
C THR A 139 -8.81 30.23 -2.33
N GLY A 140 -9.77 29.91 -1.46
CA GLY A 140 -9.86 28.61 -0.81
C GLY A 140 -10.08 27.47 -1.80
N LEU A 141 -10.99 27.63 -2.77
CA LEU A 141 -11.20 26.64 -3.84
C LEU A 141 -9.95 26.46 -4.70
N TYR A 142 -9.31 27.56 -5.08
CA TYR A 142 -8.07 27.52 -5.84
C TYR A 142 -6.97 26.75 -5.12
N CYS A 143 -6.71 27.08 -3.84
CA CYS A 143 -5.72 26.39 -3.04
C CYS A 143 -6.03 24.88 -2.90
N TYR A 144 -7.30 24.52 -2.71
CA TYR A 144 -7.71 23.11 -2.62
C TYR A 144 -7.37 22.36 -3.89
N TYR A 145 -7.74 22.90 -5.07
CA TYR A 145 -7.45 22.29 -6.36
C TYR A 145 -5.96 22.13 -6.63
N ILE A 146 -5.17 23.16 -6.33
CA ILE A 146 -3.71 23.12 -6.59
C ILE A 146 -3.03 22.11 -5.68
N MET A 147 -3.40 22.04 -4.38
CA MET A 147 -2.83 21.06 -3.46
C MET A 147 -3.13 19.63 -3.89
N GLU A 148 -4.37 19.35 -4.26
CA GLU A 148 -4.79 18.04 -4.76
C GLU A 148 -4.07 17.68 -6.06
N LEU A 149 -4.05 18.57 -7.02
CA LEU A 149 -3.39 18.34 -8.31
C LEU A 149 -1.89 18.06 -8.13
N ALA A 150 -1.20 18.86 -7.32
CA ALA A 150 0.22 18.67 -7.02
C ALA A 150 0.49 17.32 -6.36
N PHE A 151 -0.38 16.91 -5.44
CA PHE A 151 -0.25 15.61 -4.76
C PHE A 151 -0.45 14.45 -5.73
N TYR A 152 -1.51 14.45 -6.56
CA TYR A 152 -1.75 13.38 -7.53
C TYR A 152 -0.66 13.30 -8.60
N TRP A 153 -0.09 14.43 -9.04
CA TRP A 153 1.11 14.41 -9.88
C TRP A 153 2.30 13.77 -9.18
N SER A 154 2.53 14.06 -7.91
CA SER A 154 3.60 13.44 -7.14
C SER A 154 3.42 11.92 -7.00
N LEU A 155 2.17 11.45 -6.82
CA LEU A 155 1.84 10.03 -6.80
C LEU A 155 2.08 9.35 -8.16
N MET A 156 1.69 10.02 -9.25
CA MET A 156 1.94 9.54 -10.61
C MET A 156 3.44 9.35 -10.88
N PHE A 157 4.27 10.36 -10.55
CA PHE A 157 5.72 10.27 -10.71
C PHE A 157 6.33 9.18 -9.84
N SER A 158 5.91 9.07 -8.57
CA SER A 158 6.41 8.03 -7.67
C SER A 158 6.10 6.62 -8.17
N GLN A 159 4.99 6.43 -8.87
CA GLN A 159 4.60 5.15 -9.45
C GLN A 159 5.59 4.64 -10.52
N PHE A 160 6.24 5.54 -11.28
CA PHE A 160 7.24 5.16 -12.28
C PHE A 160 8.62 4.91 -11.68
N THR A 161 8.96 5.58 -10.59
CA THR A 161 10.25 5.43 -9.91
C THR A 161 10.29 4.26 -8.95
N ASP A 162 9.14 3.78 -8.53
CA ASP A 162 8.98 2.71 -7.57
C ASP A 162 8.97 1.32 -8.22
N ILE A 163 9.10 0.26 -7.42
CA ILE A 163 9.01 -1.13 -7.88
C ILE A 163 7.60 -1.38 -8.43
N LYS A 164 7.52 -1.96 -9.63
CA LYS A 164 6.25 -2.26 -10.29
C LYS A 164 5.40 -3.18 -9.41
N ARG A 165 4.18 -2.73 -9.09
CA ARG A 165 3.16 -3.51 -8.38
C ARG A 165 2.37 -4.37 -9.35
N LYS A 166 1.66 -5.37 -8.85
CA LYS A 166 0.76 -6.22 -9.66
C LYS A 166 -0.41 -5.42 -10.24
N ASP A 167 -0.87 -4.40 -9.53
CA ASP A 167 -1.96 -3.50 -9.87
C ASP A 167 -1.51 -2.21 -10.57
N PHE A 168 -0.25 -2.18 -11.07
CA PHE A 168 0.35 -0.99 -11.70
C PHE A 168 -0.56 -0.33 -12.73
N LEU A 169 -1.15 -1.11 -13.64
CA LEU A 169 -2.00 -0.57 -14.69
C LEU A 169 -3.29 0.04 -14.14
N ILE A 170 -3.90 -0.61 -13.17
CA ILE A 170 -5.15 -0.15 -12.55
C ILE A 170 -4.89 1.19 -11.82
N MET A 171 -3.80 1.26 -11.06
CA MET A 171 -3.38 2.49 -10.37
C MET A 171 -2.99 3.61 -11.34
N PHE A 172 -2.33 3.25 -12.46
CA PHE A 172 -1.97 4.23 -13.49
C PHE A 172 -3.22 4.86 -14.13
N VAL A 173 -4.19 4.03 -14.52
CA VAL A 173 -5.47 4.51 -15.08
C VAL A 173 -6.22 5.38 -14.07
N HIS A 174 -6.20 5.00 -12.79
CA HIS A 174 -6.81 5.79 -11.72
C HIS A 174 -6.16 7.16 -11.59
N HIS A 175 -4.83 7.25 -11.44
CA HIS A 175 -4.15 8.54 -11.32
C HIS A 175 -4.35 9.41 -12.55
N LEU A 176 -4.32 8.82 -13.74
CA LEU A 176 -4.57 9.56 -14.99
C LEU A 176 -6.00 10.10 -15.05
N ALA A 177 -7.00 9.29 -14.70
CA ALA A 177 -8.39 9.71 -14.64
C ALA A 177 -8.61 10.81 -13.58
N THR A 178 -7.98 10.67 -12.41
CA THR A 178 -8.10 11.66 -11.32
C THR A 178 -7.46 12.99 -11.70
N ILE A 179 -6.23 12.98 -12.22
CA ILE A 179 -5.56 14.21 -12.72
C ILE A 179 -6.40 14.85 -13.84
N GLY A 180 -6.90 14.02 -14.76
CA GLY A 180 -7.79 14.47 -15.82
C GLY A 180 -9.05 15.14 -15.30
N LEU A 181 -9.74 14.52 -14.32
CA LEU A 181 -10.95 15.07 -13.72
C LEU A 181 -10.69 16.38 -12.96
N ILE A 182 -9.64 16.44 -12.13
CA ILE A 182 -9.27 17.65 -11.38
C ILE A 182 -8.98 18.79 -12.37
N SER A 183 -8.10 18.56 -13.35
CA SER A 183 -7.74 19.58 -14.35
C SER A 183 -8.93 20.01 -15.20
N PHE A 184 -9.73 19.04 -15.65
CA PHE A 184 -10.85 19.29 -16.54
C PHE A 184 -12.00 20.01 -15.83
N SER A 185 -12.31 19.64 -14.57
CA SER A 185 -13.32 20.35 -13.77
C SER A 185 -12.92 21.79 -13.48
N TYR A 186 -11.62 22.04 -13.24
CA TYR A 186 -11.10 23.39 -13.08
C TYR A 186 -11.22 24.22 -14.35
N MET A 187 -10.76 23.68 -15.50
CA MET A 187 -10.80 24.38 -16.79
C MET A 187 -12.22 24.68 -17.28
N ASN A 188 -13.19 23.84 -16.93
CA ASN A 188 -14.60 24.01 -17.31
C ASN A 188 -15.46 24.68 -16.22
N SER A 189 -14.86 25.32 -15.23
CA SER A 189 -15.58 26.00 -14.13
C SER A 189 -16.54 25.08 -13.33
N MET A 190 -16.29 23.76 -13.33
CA MET A 190 -17.09 22.76 -12.57
C MET A 190 -16.48 22.53 -11.17
N VAL A 191 -15.98 23.61 -10.57
CA VAL A 191 -15.19 23.50 -9.32
C VAL A 191 -16.02 23.06 -8.13
N ARG A 192 -17.30 23.38 -8.06
CA ARG A 192 -18.16 22.98 -6.94
C ARG A 192 -18.33 21.47 -6.88
N VAL A 193 -18.74 20.84 -7.97
CA VAL A 193 -18.86 19.37 -8.02
C VAL A 193 -17.51 18.69 -7.90
N GLY A 194 -16.45 19.26 -8.45
CA GLY A 194 -15.09 18.71 -8.32
C GLY A 194 -14.62 18.65 -6.86
N THR A 195 -14.92 19.67 -6.04
CA THR A 195 -14.59 19.65 -4.61
C THR A 195 -15.33 18.56 -3.84
N LEU A 196 -16.59 18.28 -4.19
CA LEU A 196 -17.35 17.17 -3.61
C LEU A 196 -16.72 15.82 -3.94
N VAL A 197 -16.29 15.65 -5.21
CA VAL A 197 -15.62 14.42 -5.65
C VAL A 197 -14.32 14.23 -4.88
N MET A 198 -13.44 15.24 -4.79
CA MET A 198 -12.16 15.18 -4.07
C MET A 198 -12.38 14.86 -2.59
N CYS A 199 -13.21 15.61 -1.89
CA CYS A 199 -13.50 15.42 -0.46
C CYS A 199 -14.03 14.01 -0.17
N LEU A 200 -14.93 13.50 -1.01
CA LEU A 200 -15.48 12.14 -0.86
C LEU A 200 -14.39 11.08 -1.04
N HIS A 201 -13.40 11.33 -1.93
CA HIS A 201 -12.30 10.42 -2.18
C HIS A 201 -11.32 10.38 -1.00
N ASP A 202 -11.01 11.49 -0.41
CA ASP A 202 -10.05 11.56 0.70
C ASP A 202 -10.58 10.97 2.01
N ALA A 203 -11.91 10.89 2.16
CA ALA A 203 -12.57 10.41 3.36
C ALA A 203 -12.14 9.02 3.84
N SER A 204 -11.72 8.15 2.93
CA SER A 204 -11.25 6.79 3.25
C SER A 204 -9.74 6.67 3.34
N ASP A 205 -8.99 7.49 2.59
CA ASP A 205 -7.59 7.21 2.29
C ASP A 205 -6.65 7.43 3.49
N PHE A 206 -6.98 8.36 4.39
CA PHE A 206 -6.21 8.51 5.61
C PHE A 206 -6.34 7.31 6.57
N PHE A 207 -7.49 6.59 6.59
CA PHE A 207 -7.62 5.35 7.38
C PHE A 207 -6.72 4.25 6.83
N LEU A 208 -6.59 4.14 5.50
CA LEU A 208 -5.70 3.17 4.87
C LEU A 208 -4.24 3.42 5.24
N GLU A 209 -3.80 4.68 5.13
CA GLU A 209 -2.42 5.02 5.48
C GLU A 209 -2.16 4.88 6.99
N ALA A 210 -3.14 5.20 7.86
CA ALA A 210 -3.04 4.93 9.29
C ALA A 210 -2.92 3.42 9.59
N ALA A 211 -3.67 2.56 8.89
CA ALA A 211 -3.56 1.12 9.03
C ALA A 211 -2.16 0.60 8.64
N LYS A 212 -1.58 1.13 7.56
CA LYS A 212 -0.19 0.81 7.16
C LYS A 212 0.81 1.24 8.23
N LEU A 213 0.67 2.44 8.80
CA LEU A 213 1.53 2.92 9.88
C LEU A 213 1.46 2.03 11.12
N ALA A 214 0.25 1.64 11.54
CA ALA A 214 0.03 0.73 12.64
C ALA A 214 0.69 -0.63 12.40
N ASN A 215 0.62 -1.15 11.17
CA ASN A 215 1.27 -2.39 10.78
C ASN A 215 2.80 -2.30 10.82
N TYR A 216 3.41 -1.23 10.28
CA TYR A 216 4.86 -1.02 10.35
C TYR A 216 5.36 -0.85 11.80
N ALA A 217 4.53 -0.25 12.66
CA ALA A 217 4.78 -0.12 14.08
C ALA A 217 4.47 -1.40 14.88
N LYS A 218 4.02 -2.48 14.22
CA LYS A 218 3.66 -3.78 14.81
C LYS A 218 2.46 -3.74 15.79
N TYR A 219 1.61 -2.72 15.70
CA TYR A 219 0.35 -2.63 16.45
C TYR A 219 -0.79 -3.31 15.70
N GLN A 220 -0.82 -4.66 15.71
CA GLN A 220 -1.72 -5.43 14.87
C GLN A 220 -3.21 -5.15 15.14
N ARG A 221 -3.65 -5.08 16.41
CA ARG A 221 -5.05 -4.80 16.75
C ARG A 221 -5.52 -3.45 16.21
N LEU A 222 -4.65 -2.43 16.30
CA LEU A 222 -4.92 -1.11 15.76
C LEU A 222 -4.99 -1.14 14.23
N CYS A 223 -4.08 -1.88 13.60
CA CYS A 223 -4.09 -2.08 12.15
C CYS A 223 -5.42 -2.70 11.67
N ASP A 224 -5.87 -3.76 12.34
CA ASP A 224 -7.10 -4.47 11.99
C ASP A 224 -8.35 -3.56 12.16
N LEU A 225 -8.39 -2.77 13.25
CA LEU A 225 -9.44 -1.79 13.49
C LEU A 225 -9.48 -0.72 12.39
N LEU A 226 -8.34 -0.10 12.10
CA LEU A 226 -8.22 0.97 11.10
C LEU A 226 -8.54 0.45 9.69
N PHE A 227 -8.15 -0.77 9.38
CA PHE A 227 -8.50 -1.39 8.09
C PHE A 227 -10.00 -1.70 7.98
N THR A 228 -10.63 -2.13 9.06
CA THR A 228 -12.09 -2.33 9.09
C THR A 228 -12.82 -1.01 8.88
N MET A 229 -12.38 0.07 9.56
CA MET A 229 -12.91 1.42 9.36
C MET A 229 -12.68 1.90 7.92
N PHE A 230 -11.49 1.71 7.37
CA PHE A 230 -11.21 1.99 5.97
C PHE A 230 -12.19 1.28 5.03
N GLY A 231 -12.37 -0.04 5.20
CA GLY A 231 -13.27 -0.82 4.34
C GLY A 231 -14.73 -0.35 4.43
N PHE A 232 -15.21 -0.05 5.62
CA PHE A 232 -16.55 0.47 5.84
C PHE A 232 -16.74 1.85 5.18
N VAL A 233 -15.85 2.80 5.45
CA VAL A 233 -15.91 4.15 4.87
C VAL A 233 -15.74 4.10 3.36
N PHE A 234 -14.81 3.28 2.84
CA PHE A 234 -14.58 3.12 1.41
C PHE A 234 -15.83 2.62 0.69
N VAL A 235 -16.44 1.53 1.15
CA VAL A 235 -17.63 0.96 0.51
C VAL A 235 -18.82 1.94 0.59
N THR A 236 -19.04 2.56 1.74
CA THR A 236 -20.16 3.50 1.91
C THR A 236 -19.97 4.75 1.03
N SER A 237 -18.78 5.32 1.00
CA SER A 237 -18.52 6.53 0.20
C SER A 237 -18.51 6.24 -1.31
N ARG A 238 -17.85 5.16 -1.76
CA ARG A 238 -17.61 4.90 -3.19
C ARG A 238 -18.73 4.11 -3.88
N LEU A 239 -19.44 3.22 -3.17
CA LEU A 239 -20.58 2.48 -3.73
C LEU A 239 -21.93 3.03 -3.28
N GLY A 240 -21.99 3.78 -2.19
CA GLY A 240 -23.21 4.43 -1.71
C GLY A 240 -23.31 5.90 -2.15
N ILE A 241 -22.51 6.76 -1.54
CA ILE A 241 -22.61 8.21 -1.73
C ILE A 241 -22.23 8.62 -3.14
N TYR A 242 -21.15 8.08 -3.70
CA TYR A 242 -20.65 8.49 -5.02
C TYR A 242 -21.70 8.30 -6.13
N PRO A 243 -22.34 7.14 -6.34
CA PRO A 243 -23.34 7.00 -7.39
C PRO A 243 -24.63 7.78 -7.08
N LEU A 244 -25.08 7.81 -5.82
CA LEU A 244 -26.36 8.43 -5.46
C LEU A 244 -26.29 9.97 -5.35
N TRP A 245 -25.12 10.51 -5.10
CA TRP A 245 -24.91 11.95 -4.93
C TRP A 245 -24.17 12.55 -6.13
N ILE A 246 -22.98 12.04 -6.45
CA ILE A 246 -22.13 12.63 -7.49
C ILE A 246 -22.61 12.25 -8.90
N LEU A 247 -22.80 10.96 -9.20
CA LEU A 247 -23.23 10.55 -10.53
C LEU A 247 -24.66 11.02 -10.83
N LYS A 248 -25.55 11.01 -9.84
CA LYS A 248 -26.89 11.54 -10.01
C LYS A 248 -26.86 13.02 -10.41
N THR A 249 -26.14 13.86 -9.69
CA THR A 249 -26.08 15.29 -9.99
C THR A 249 -25.42 15.58 -11.32
N THR A 250 -24.34 14.85 -11.69
CA THR A 250 -23.60 15.11 -12.93
C THR A 250 -24.29 14.55 -14.18
N LEU A 251 -25.05 13.45 -14.06
CA LEU A 251 -25.76 12.83 -15.19
C LEU A 251 -27.12 13.46 -15.43
N PHE A 252 -27.88 13.75 -14.36
CA PHE A 252 -29.27 14.15 -14.47
C PHE A 252 -29.51 15.61 -14.13
N GLU A 253 -29.12 16.07 -12.92
CA GLU A 253 -29.40 17.44 -12.47
C GLU A 253 -28.67 18.50 -13.30
N SER A 254 -27.43 18.21 -13.74
CA SER A 254 -26.70 19.11 -14.65
C SER A 254 -27.41 19.30 -15.97
N TRP A 255 -27.98 18.21 -16.51
CA TRP A 255 -28.73 18.26 -17.76
C TRP A 255 -30.05 19.02 -17.63
N GLU A 256 -30.76 18.85 -16.52
CA GLU A 256 -31.99 19.58 -16.23
C GLU A 256 -31.77 21.09 -16.06
N ILE A 257 -30.68 21.51 -15.41
CA ILE A 257 -30.46 22.90 -15.02
C ILE A 257 -29.73 23.71 -16.13
N ILE A 258 -28.70 23.11 -16.73
CA ILE A 258 -27.85 23.78 -17.71
C ILE A 258 -28.30 23.47 -19.15
N GLY A 259 -28.83 22.24 -19.37
CA GLY A 259 -29.06 21.69 -20.69
C GLY A 259 -27.81 20.99 -21.26
N PRO A 260 -27.83 20.63 -22.55
CA PRO A 260 -26.70 19.94 -23.19
C PRO A 260 -25.47 20.85 -23.32
N TYR A 261 -24.34 20.38 -22.78
CA TYR A 261 -23.04 21.07 -22.91
C TYR A 261 -21.95 20.11 -23.39
N PRO A 262 -20.96 20.56 -24.20
CA PRO A 262 -20.01 19.68 -24.90
C PRO A 262 -19.17 18.82 -23.97
N SER A 263 -18.78 19.34 -22.82
CA SER A 263 -17.92 18.65 -21.84
C SER A 263 -18.63 17.56 -21.04
N TRP A 264 -19.96 17.46 -21.13
CA TRP A 264 -20.77 16.49 -20.39
C TRP A 264 -20.31 15.04 -20.60
N TRP A 265 -20.06 14.65 -21.87
CA TRP A 265 -19.65 13.29 -22.23
C TRP A 265 -18.29 12.91 -21.63
N LEU A 266 -17.30 13.79 -21.77
CA LEU A 266 -15.96 13.51 -21.27
C LEU A 266 -15.94 13.47 -19.73
N PHE A 267 -16.60 14.44 -19.08
CA PHE A 267 -16.65 14.53 -17.62
C PHE A 267 -17.34 13.31 -17.01
N ASN A 268 -18.54 12.99 -17.46
CA ASN A 268 -19.26 11.82 -16.98
C ASN A 268 -18.58 10.50 -17.37
N GLY A 269 -17.96 10.42 -18.56
CA GLY A 269 -17.17 9.26 -18.95
C GLY A 269 -16.03 8.96 -17.99
N LEU A 270 -15.26 9.97 -17.58
CA LEU A 270 -14.20 9.82 -16.60
C LEU A 270 -14.74 9.44 -15.21
N LEU A 271 -15.86 10.03 -14.78
CA LEU A 271 -16.52 9.66 -13.51
C LEU A 271 -17.00 8.20 -13.51
N LEU A 272 -17.52 7.70 -14.64
CA LEU A 272 -17.91 6.30 -14.78
C LEU A 272 -16.69 5.36 -14.77
N VAL A 273 -15.57 5.74 -15.37
CA VAL A 273 -14.31 4.99 -15.25
C VAL A 273 -13.91 4.85 -13.78
N LEU A 274 -13.96 5.93 -13.00
CA LEU A 274 -13.71 5.86 -11.56
C LEU A 274 -14.69 4.93 -10.84
N GLN A 275 -15.99 4.96 -11.20
CA GLN A 275 -16.96 4.06 -10.58
C GLN A 275 -16.64 2.58 -10.84
N VAL A 276 -16.20 2.22 -12.04
CA VAL A 276 -15.76 0.85 -12.34
C VAL A 276 -14.57 0.46 -11.47
N LEU A 277 -13.59 1.36 -11.31
CA LEU A 277 -12.43 1.11 -10.45
C LEU A 277 -12.84 0.96 -8.97
N HIS A 278 -13.81 1.74 -8.49
CA HIS A 278 -14.35 1.61 -7.14
C HIS A 278 -14.98 0.23 -6.90
N ILE A 279 -15.73 -0.29 -7.86
CA ILE A 279 -16.32 -1.63 -7.78
C ILE A 279 -15.22 -2.69 -7.70
N ILE A 280 -14.19 -2.61 -8.54
CA ILE A 280 -13.06 -3.54 -8.54
C ILE A 280 -12.38 -3.57 -7.16
N TRP A 281 -12.02 -2.39 -6.62
CA TRP A 281 -11.36 -2.32 -5.31
C TRP A 281 -12.27 -2.73 -4.17
N SER A 282 -13.55 -2.38 -4.21
CA SER A 282 -14.51 -2.85 -3.20
C SER A 282 -14.58 -4.38 -3.16
N CYS A 283 -14.61 -5.05 -4.31
CA CYS A 283 -14.56 -6.51 -4.39
C CYS A 283 -13.26 -7.08 -3.79
N LEU A 284 -12.11 -6.43 -4.03
CA LEU A 284 -10.83 -6.86 -3.47
C LEU A 284 -10.81 -6.69 -1.94
N ILE A 285 -11.27 -5.54 -1.42
CA ILE A 285 -11.36 -5.25 0.01
C ILE A 285 -12.29 -6.28 0.71
N LEU A 286 -13.47 -6.52 0.15
CA LEU A 286 -14.42 -7.49 0.68
C LEU A 286 -13.87 -8.91 0.66
N ARG A 287 -13.11 -9.32 -0.34
CA ARG A 287 -12.41 -10.61 -0.38
C ARG A 287 -11.39 -10.74 0.76
N VAL A 288 -10.63 -9.69 1.04
CA VAL A 288 -9.67 -9.67 2.15
C VAL A 288 -10.40 -9.76 3.48
N ALA A 289 -11.45 -8.96 3.69
CA ALA A 289 -12.27 -8.99 4.89
C ALA A 289 -12.93 -10.37 5.11
N TYR A 290 -13.49 -10.97 4.06
CA TYR A 290 -14.08 -12.31 4.13
C TYR A 290 -13.06 -13.38 4.53
N LYS A 291 -11.87 -13.38 3.91
CA LYS A 291 -10.79 -14.32 4.27
C LYS A 291 -10.38 -14.17 5.74
N ALA A 292 -10.33 -12.95 6.25
CA ALA A 292 -10.01 -12.68 7.64
C ALA A 292 -11.07 -13.23 8.58
N MET A 293 -12.35 -13.01 8.29
CA MET A 293 -13.46 -13.52 9.10
C MET A 293 -13.50 -15.06 9.14
N VAL A 294 -13.28 -15.72 7.99
CA VAL A 294 -13.27 -17.18 7.89
C VAL A 294 -12.09 -17.78 8.68
N LYS A 295 -10.89 -17.20 8.56
CA LYS A 295 -9.71 -17.64 9.30
C LYS A 295 -9.86 -17.42 10.81
N GLY A 296 -10.47 -16.32 11.23
CA GLY A 296 -10.77 -16.07 12.65
C GLY A 296 -11.71 -17.12 13.28
N LYS A 297 -12.65 -17.67 12.52
CA LYS A 297 -13.54 -18.75 12.97
C LYS A 297 -12.86 -20.10 13.11
N THR A 298 -11.77 -20.36 12.38
CA THR A 298 -11.04 -21.66 12.42
C THR A 298 -9.98 -21.75 13.52
N GLY A 299 -9.91 -20.77 14.43
CA GLY A 299 -9.03 -20.81 15.61
C GLY A 299 -7.53 -20.67 15.34
N LYS A 300 -7.11 -20.54 14.10
CA LYS A 300 -5.74 -20.16 13.74
C LYS A 300 -5.71 -18.64 13.53
N TRP A 301 -5.45 -17.91 14.58
CA TRP A 301 -5.16 -16.49 14.54
C TRP A 301 -3.82 -16.26 13.83
N GLU A 302 -3.83 -16.20 12.52
CA GLU A 302 -2.80 -15.47 11.79
C GLU A 302 -3.29 -14.02 11.64
N PRO A 303 -2.45 -13.02 11.99
CA PRO A 303 -2.79 -11.62 11.85
C PRO A 303 -3.27 -11.32 10.43
N LEU A 304 -4.28 -10.47 10.31
CA LEU A 304 -4.73 -9.95 9.03
C LEU A 304 -3.53 -9.24 8.40
N HIS A 305 -2.87 -9.87 7.45
CA HIS A 305 -1.79 -9.23 6.69
C HIS A 305 -2.39 -8.21 5.71
N VAL A 306 -2.87 -7.09 6.27
CA VAL A 306 -3.41 -5.94 5.54
C VAL A 306 -2.34 -5.27 4.70
N SER A 307 -1.10 -5.49 5.01
CA SER A 307 0.01 -4.98 4.23
C SER A 307 1.09 -6.02 4.04
N LYS A 308 0.75 -7.11 3.41
CA LYS A 308 1.69 -7.52 2.37
C LYS A 308 1.52 -6.45 1.30
N ASP A 309 2.23 -5.35 1.50
CA ASP A 309 2.57 -4.45 0.44
C ASP A 309 2.85 -5.34 -0.77
N ASP A 310 2.13 -5.21 -1.88
CA ASP A 310 2.33 -6.05 -3.08
C ASP A 310 3.79 -5.99 -3.60
N ARG A 311 4.60 -5.11 -3.03
CA ARG A 311 6.05 -5.04 -3.14
C ARG A 311 6.80 -6.15 -2.39
N SER A 312 6.18 -6.85 -1.45
CA SER A 312 6.81 -7.87 -0.58
C SER A 312 6.20 -9.27 -0.72
N ASP A 313 5.34 -9.46 -1.72
CA ASP A 313 4.61 -10.68 -1.93
C ASP A 313 5.46 -11.86 -2.28
N ILE A 314 6.01 -12.51 -1.53
CA ILE A 314 6.52 -13.87 -1.63
C ILE A 314 7.67 -13.93 -0.60
N GLU A 315 7.50 -14.63 0.49
CA GLU A 315 8.61 -15.13 1.33
C GLU A 315 8.87 -14.49 2.71
N SER A 316 7.84 -14.21 3.52
CA SER A 316 8.10 -14.04 4.97
C SER A 316 7.77 -15.26 5.85
N SER A 317 7.44 -16.42 5.23
CA SER A 317 7.06 -17.62 6.01
C SER A 317 8.20 -18.59 6.30
N SER A 318 9.46 -18.27 5.94
CA SER A 318 10.59 -19.17 6.14
C SER A 318 11.77 -18.61 6.95
N ASP A 319 11.66 -17.37 7.46
CA ASP A 319 12.76 -16.78 8.27
C ASP A 319 12.70 -17.16 9.76
N GLU A 320 11.62 -17.80 10.24
CA GLU A 320 11.53 -18.26 11.66
C GLU A 320 12.25 -19.59 11.91
N ASP A 321 12.46 -20.42 10.88
CA ASP A 321 13.12 -21.71 11.03
C ASP A 321 14.65 -21.63 11.13
N ASP A 322 15.28 -20.56 10.63
CA ASP A 322 16.74 -20.42 10.67
C ASP A 322 17.28 -19.82 11.99
N ALA A 323 16.43 -19.14 12.78
CA ALA A 323 16.84 -18.59 14.07
C ALA A 323 16.92 -19.67 15.18
N SER A 324 16.21 -20.76 15.05
CA SER A 324 16.22 -21.87 16.02
C SER A 324 17.42 -22.81 15.86
N SER A 325 17.99 -22.92 14.65
CA SER A 325 19.11 -23.81 14.35
C SER A 325 20.47 -23.30 14.85
N HIS A 326 20.63 -21.98 15.06
CA HIS A 326 21.88 -21.41 15.55
C HIS A 326 22.01 -21.36 17.07
N ARG A 327 20.93 -21.67 17.82
CA ARG A 327 20.95 -21.62 19.29
C ARG A 327 21.31 -22.95 19.96
N SER A 328 21.48 -24.04 19.17
CA SER A 328 21.78 -25.41 19.71
C SER A 328 23.25 -25.83 19.64
N LYS A 329 24.18 -24.92 19.25
CA LYS A 329 25.62 -25.24 19.28
C LYS A 329 26.39 -24.19 20.07
N ARG A 330 26.19 -24.18 21.39
CA ARG A 330 27.16 -23.61 22.35
C ARG A 330 27.32 -24.58 23.54
N HIS A 331 28.44 -25.29 23.50
CA HIS A 331 29.31 -25.71 24.55
C HIS A 331 28.73 -26.22 25.87
N HIS A 332 28.93 -27.53 26.07
CA HIS A 332 29.32 -28.04 27.41
C HIS A 332 30.83 -28.28 27.40
N PRO A 333 31.58 -27.74 28.37
CA PRO A 333 32.96 -28.17 28.63
C PRO A 333 33.00 -29.42 29.47
N PHE A 334 33.98 -30.26 29.16
CA PHE A 334 34.52 -31.40 29.89
C PHE A 334 34.54 -31.21 31.40
N SER A 335 34.10 -32.24 32.11
CA SER A 335 34.62 -32.59 33.46
C SER A 335 34.78 -34.07 33.55
N VAL A 336 36.01 -34.48 33.77
CA VAL A 336 36.51 -35.82 34.10
C VAL A 336 36.25 -36.05 35.59
N ASN A 337 35.79 -37.23 35.98
CA ASN A 337 36.30 -38.12 37.01
C ASN A 337 35.25 -39.17 37.39
N ASP A 338 35.62 -40.35 37.17
CA ASP A 338 36.05 -41.46 38.02
C ASP A 338 34.98 -42.38 38.61
N ALA A 339 35.23 -43.60 38.28
CA ALA A 339 35.26 -44.84 39.07
C ALA A 339 33.96 -45.58 39.44
N SER A 340 33.97 -46.76 38.89
CA SER A 340 33.76 -48.08 39.56
C SER A 340 32.36 -48.65 39.59
N ASN A 341 32.33 -49.86 38.98
CA ASN A 341 31.86 -51.18 39.51
C ASN A 341 30.38 -51.54 39.40
N GLY A 342 30.19 -52.66 38.73
CA GLY A 342 29.26 -53.68 39.19
C GLY A 342 28.17 -54.16 38.22
N SER A 343 28.52 -55.12 37.37
CA SER A 343 27.93 -56.49 37.33
C SER A 343 26.48 -56.67 36.91
N ASN A 344 26.34 -57.55 35.90
CA ASN A 344 25.27 -58.56 35.63
C ASN A 344 23.86 -57.99 35.26
N GLY A 345 23.18 -58.46 34.27
CA GLY A 345 23.15 -59.70 33.51
C GLY A 345 21.81 -59.81 32.81
N HIS A 346 21.78 -60.62 31.79
CA HIS A 346 20.63 -61.28 31.13
C HIS A 346 19.68 -60.41 30.23
N VAL A 347 19.74 -60.60 28.90
CA VAL A 347 19.20 -61.64 27.99
C VAL A 347 17.67 -61.62 27.83
N ALA A 348 17.35 -61.63 26.59
CA ALA A 348 16.17 -62.13 25.83
C ALA A 348 15.29 -61.04 25.19
N THR A 349 15.33 -60.90 23.92
CA THR A 349 14.71 -61.60 22.77
C THR A 349 13.23 -61.31 22.55
N GLU A 350 12.98 -61.12 21.28
CA GLU A 350 11.74 -61.35 20.49
C GLU A 350 10.69 -60.26 20.49
N SER A 351 10.35 -59.68 19.40
CA SER A 351 9.90 -60.06 18.03
C SER A 351 8.39 -59.84 17.88
N TRP A 352 8.03 -59.52 16.66
CA TRP A 352 6.72 -59.57 15.96
C TRP A 352 5.80 -58.39 16.17
N ALA A 353 5.50 -57.63 15.19
CA ALA A 353 4.78 -57.76 13.90
C ALA A 353 3.32 -57.29 13.99
N GLU A 354 2.99 -56.44 13.05
CA GLU A 354 1.80 -56.36 12.19
C GLU A 354 0.44 -55.88 12.72
N GLN A 355 -0.06 -54.98 11.89
CA GLN A 355 -1.45 -54.82 11.39
C GLN A 355 -2.48 -54.06 12.25
N HIS A 356 -2.84 -52.93 11.87
CA HIS A 356 -3.97 -52.48 11.00
C HIS A 356 -3.93 -50.98 10.79
#